data_63ee4c12e8c928cb231cd82afa2aa85f
#
_entry.id   63ee4c12e8c928cb231cd82afa2aa85f
#
_cell.length_a   1.000
_cell.length_b   1.000
_cell.length_c   1.000
_cell.angle_alpha   90.00
_cell.angle_beta   90.00
_cell.angle_gamma   90.00
#
_symmetry.space_group_name_H-M   'P 1'
#
loop_
_entity.id
_entity.type
_entity.pdbx_description
1 polymer ?
#
loop_
_entity_poly.entity_id
_entity_poly.type
_entity_poly.pdbx_seq_one_letter_code
_entity_poly.pdbx_strand_id
1 'polypeptide(L)' 'MATRTYASGNRTFEITLSRIPAGTPAGSDSSWTVEHVYDKSLNEEMHVPGMDSIVASTEDAAFARTCDHIDKWLRSKT' A
#
# COMPACT_ATOMS: atom_id res chain seq x y z
N MET A 1 1.16 12.73 -0.47
CA MET A 1 0.15 11.73 -0.14
C MET A 1 -0.74 11.48 -1.35
N ALA A 2 -0.97 10.24 -1.67
CA ALA A 2 -1.79 9.87 -2.81
C ALA A 2 -2.70 8.72 -2.43
N THR A 3 -3.96 8.77 -2.89
CA THR A 3 -4.91 7.71 -2.63
C THR A 3 -5.32 7.09 -3.96
N ARG A 4 -5.21 5.77 -4.06
CA ARG A 4 -5.54 5.03 -5.27
C ARG A 4 -6.50 3.90 -4.93
N THR A 5 -7.34 3.54 -5.89
CA THR A 5 -8.32 2.48 -5.72
C THR A 5 -7.82 1.20 -6.38
N TYR A 6 -7.97 0.09 -5.66
CA TYR A 6 -7.61 -1.23 -6.17
C TYR A 6 -8.80 -2.18 -6.01
N ALA A 7 -9.22 -2.80 -7.11
CA ALA A 7 -10.31 -3.77 -7.09
C ALA A 7 -9.74 -5.17 -7.22
N SER A 8 -10.12 -6.07 -6.33
CA SER A 8 -9.71 -7.47 -6.35
C SER A 8 -10.96 -8.33 -6.17
N GLY A 9 -11.37 -9.01 -7.23
CA GLY A 9 -12.60 -9.79 -7.20
C GLY A 9 -13.80 -8.90 -6.95
N ASN A 10 -14.55 -9.21 -5.91
CA ASN A 10 -15.72 -8.43 -5.51
C ASN A 10 -15.41 -7.35 -4.47
N ARG A 11 -14.13 -7.16 -4.15
CA ARG A 11 -13.72 -6.23 -3.10
C ARG A 11 -12.99 -5.04 -3.70
N THR A 12 -13.22 -3.88 -3.12
CA THR A 12 -12.57 -2.63 -3.54
C THR A 12 -11.81 -2.07 -2.35
N PHE A 13 -10.56 -1.72 -2.58
CA PHE A 13 -9.69 -1.16 -1.54
C PHE A 13 -9.24 0.23 -1.93
N GLU A 14 -9.14 1.10 -0.95
CA GLU A 14 -8.57 2.42 -1.12
C GLU A 14 -7.22 2.43 -0.42
N ILE A 15 -6.15 2.62 -1.21
CA ILE A 15 -4.78 2.55 -0.71
C ILE A 15 -4.21 3.95 -0.64
N THR A 16 -3.80 4.37 0.53
CA THR A 16 -3.15 5.66 0.73
C THR A 16 -1.65 5.48 0.80
N LEU A 17 -0.96 6.14 -0.11
CA LEU A 17 0.49 6.09 -0.22
C LEU A 17 1.07 7.42 0.24
N SER A 18 2.18 7.35 0.94
CA SER A 18 2.86 8.53 1.46
C SER A 18 4.28 8.59 0.92
N ARG A 19 4.73 9.79 0.60
CA ARG A 19 6.07 10.01 0.11
C ARG A 19 7.01 10.26 1.28
N ILE A 20 8.11 9.51 1.32
CA ILE A 20 9.17 9.73 2.28
C ILE A 20 10.09 10.79 1.69
N PRO A 21 10.27 11.95 2.35
CA PRO A 21 11.08 13.02 1.79
C PRO A 21 12.53 12.60 1.55
N ALA A 22 13.12 13.10 0.47
CA ALA A 22 14.54 12.97 0.22
C ALA A 22 15.31 13.80 1.27
N GLY A 23 16.57 13.49 1.47
CA GLY A 23 17.39 14.22 2.41
C GLY A 23 17.47 13.61 3.79
N THR A 24 17.02 12.40 3.96
CA THR A 24 17.29 11.65 5.18
C THR A 24 18.78 11.35 5.25
N PRO A 25 19.31 11.00 6.43
CA PRO A 25 20.75 10.72 6.57
C PRO A 25 21.30 9.69 5.59
N ALA A 26 20.44 8.86 5.03
CA ALA A 26 20.86 7.88 4.05
C ALA A 26 21.17 8.47 2.68
N GLY A 27 20.84 9.74 2.45
CA GLY A 27 21.12 10.39 1.18
C GLY A 27 20.40 9.83 -0.01
N SER A 28 19.33 9.11 0.21
CA SER A 28 18.57 8.48 -0.85
C SER A 28 17.57 9.43 -1.50
N ASP A 29 17.17 9.06 -2.71
CA ASP A 29 16.08 9.74 -3.39
C ASP A 29 14.78 9.52 -2.61
N SER A 30 13.76 10.33 -2.92
CA SER A 30 12.46 10.16 -2.28
C SER A 30 11.90 8.77 -2.58
N SER A 31 11.24 8.21 -1.60
CA SER A 31 10.64 6.89 -1.66
C SER A 31 9.16 6.97 -1.34
N TRP A 32 8.43 5.93 -1.68
CA TRP A 32 7.01 5.84 -1.38
C TRP A 32 6.73 4.64 -0.48
N THR A 33 5.81 4.80 0.44
CA THR A 33 5.39 3.73 1.34
C THR A 33 3.87 3.74 1.48
N VAL A 34 3.32 2.66 2.02
CA VAL A 34 1.89 2.55 2.29
C VAL A 34 1.60 3.15 3.64
N GLU A 35 0.66 4.07 3.70
CA GLU A 35 0.23 4.66 4.95
C GLU A 35 -0.91 3.86 5.57
N HIS A 36 -1.96 3.57 4.78
CA HIS A 36 -3.02 2.67 5.22
C HIS A 36 -3.81 2.13 4.03
N VAL A 37 -4.59 1.09 4.29
CA VAL A 37 -5.48 0.47 3.32
C VAL A 37 -6.88 0.42 3.93
N TYR A 38 -7.87 0.89 3.18
CA TYR A 38 -9.25 0.90 3.60
C TYR A 38 -10.07 0.00 2.69
N ASP A 39 -10.84 -0.92 3.27
CA ASP A 39 -11.73 -1.81 2.52
C ASP A 39 -13.09 -1.15 2.36
N LYS A 40 -13.36 -0.67 1.17
CA LYS A 40 -14.63 0.02 0.88
C LYS A 40 -15.81 -0.93 0.83
N SER A 41 -15.57 -2.20 0.54
CA SER A 41 -16.63 -3.21 0.51
C SER A 41 -17.16 -3.54 1.89
N LEU A 42 -16.28 -3.58 2.88
CA LEU A 42 -16.63 -3.83 4.28
C LEU A 42 -16.76 -2.55 5.11
N ASN A 43 -16.39 -1.43 4.51
CA ASN A 43 -16.41 -0.12 5.16
C ASN A 43 -15.58 -0.08 6.43
N GLU A 44 -14.37 -0.66 6.38
CA GLU A 44 -13.46 -0.69 7.52
C GLU A 44 -12.01 -0.66 7.09
N GLU A 45 -11.16 -0.17 7.99
CA GLU A 45 -9.72 -0.11 7.73
C GLU A 45 -9.11 -1.49 7.88
N MET A 46 -8.19 -1.82 6.97
CA MET A 46 -7.51 -3.11 6.99
C MET A 46 -6.13 -3.00 7.63
N HIS A 47 -5.79 -4.01 8.42
CA HIS A 47 -4.47 -4.14 9.01
C HIS A 47 -3.83 -5.41 8.45
N VAL A 48 -3.09 -5.25 7.36
CA VAL A 48 -2.41 -6.38 6.71
C VAL A 48 -0.99 -6.46 7.25
N PRO A 49 -0.59 -7.61 7.82
CA PRO A 49 0.75 -7.77 8.37
C PRO A 49 1.84 -7.52 7.32
N GLY A 50 2.89 -6.82 7.69
CA GLY A 50 4.01 -6.54 6.81
C GLY A 50 3.82 -5.35 5.88
N MET A 51 2.68 -4.69 5.94
CA MET A 51 2.40 -3.54 5.10
C MET A 51 3.39 -2.39 5.35
N ASP A 52 3.86 -2.25 6.57
CA ASP A 52 4.79 -1.19 6.97
C ASP A 52 6.15 -1.30 6.30
N SER A 53 6.51 -2.47 5.81
CA SER A 53 7.81 -2.69 5.18
C SER A 53 7.78 -2.44 3.67
N ILE A 54 6.65 -2.07 3.11
CA ILE A 54 6.55 -1.78 1.69
C ILE A 54 7.16 -0.39 1.42
N VAL A 55 8.25 -0.38 0.67
CA VAL A 55 8.93 0.85 0.26
C VAL A 55 9.34 0.69 -1.19
N ALA A 56 9.11 1.71 -2.00
CA ALA A 56 9.47 1.69 -3.40
C ALA A 56 9.91 3.08 -3.85
N SER A 57 10.63 3.15 -4.96
CA SER A 57 11.15 4.42 -5.46
C SER A 57 10.12 5.27 -6.17
N THR A 58 9.00 4.69 -6.58
CA THR A 58 7.92 5.42 -7.25
C THR A 58 6.58 5.08 -6.63
N GLU A 59 5.61 5.98 -6.84
CA GLU A 59 4.23 5.73 -6.38
C GLU A 59 3.66 4.47 -7.03
N ASP A 60 3.85 4.32 -8.34
CA ASP A 60 3.33 3.16 -9.07
C ASP A 60 3.91 1.85 -8.54
N ALA A 61 5.20 1.82 -8.27
CA ALA A 61 5.85 0.63 -7.73
C ALA A 61 5.35 0.31 -6.33
N ALA A 62 5.18 1.32 -5.48
CA ALA A 62 4.64 1.13 -4.14
C ALA A 62 3.21 0.60 -4.19
N PHE A 63 2.41 1.14 -5.09
CA PHE A 63 1.04 0.68 -5.28
C PHE A 63 0.99 -0.77 -5.75
N ALA A 64 1.82 -1.13 -6.73
CA ALA A 64 1.88 -2.49 -7.26
C ALA A 64 2.28 -3.49 -6.18
N ARG A 65 3.26 -3.17 -5.36
CA ARG A 65 3.69 -4.02 -4.25
C ARG A 65 2.59 -4.19 -3.21
N THR A 66 1.85 -3.12 -2.95
CA THR A 66 0.73 -3.16 -2.01
C THR A 66 -0.36 -4.08 -2.53
N CYS A 67 -0.72 -3.97 -3.81
CA CYS A 67 -1.72 -4.83 -4.41
C CYS A 67 -1.32 -6.30 -4.34
N ASP A 68 -0.07 -6.62 -4.64
CA ASP A 68 0.44 -7.98 -4.56
C ASP A 68 0.39 -8.51 -3.12
N HIS A 69 0.73 -7.68 -2.18
CA HIS A 69 0.71 -8.04 -0.76
C HIS A 69 -0.71 -8.32 -0.27
N ILE A 70 -1.67 -7.49 -0.70
CA ILE A 70 -3.08 -7.69 -0.37
C ILE A 70 -3.58 -9.02 -0.95
N ASP A 71 -3.25 -9.31 -2.20
CA ASP A 71 -3.66 -10.54 -2.86
C ASP A 71 -3.12 -11.78 -2.14
N LYS A 72 -1.86 -11.74 -1.73
CA LYS A 72 -1.26 -12.83 -0.99
C LYS A 72 -1.91 -13.03 0.37
N TRP A 73 -2.21 -11.94 1.04
CA TRP A 73 -2.87 -12.00 2.33
C TRP A 73 -4.28 -12.57 2.21
N LEU A 74 -5.03 -12.14 1.20
CA LEU A 74 -6.38 -12.66 0.98
C LEU A 74 -6.36 -14.15 0.66
N ARG A 75 -5.39 -14.61 -0.14
CA ARG A 75 -5.26 -16.02 -0.46
C ARG A 75 -4.89 -16.85 0.76
N SER A 76 -4.11 -16.31 1.66
CA SER A 76 -3.72 -17.05 2.88
C SER A 76 -4.88 -17.21 3.85
N LYS A 77 -5.95 -16.45 3.70
CA LYS A 77 -7.15 -16.55 4.55
C LYS A 77 -8.19 -17.55 4.04
N THR A 78 -8.04 -17.98 2.81
CA THR A 78 -8.93 -19.00 2.24
C THR A 78 -8.26 -20.39 2.28
#